data_828c94c2982138f750b79ae7746d5ab3
#
_entry.id   828c94c2982138f750b79ae7746d5ab3
#
_cell.length_a   1.000
_cell.length_b   1.000
_cell.length_c   1.000
_cell.angle_alpha   90.00
_cell.angle_beta   90.00
_cell.angle_gamma   90.00
#
_symmetry.space_group_name_H-M   'P 1'
#
loop_
_entity.id
_entity.type
_entity.pdbx_description
1 polymer ?
#
loop_
_entity_poly.entity_id
_entity_poly.type
_entity_poly.pdbx_seq_one_letter_code
_entity_poly.pdbx_strand_id
1 'polypeptide(L)'
;MNLLEERWIPVRLLDGSRQHIAPHELAGPQVAAFDAERADFNGALAQFAIGLLQTATPVDSDIEWRGLLKNPPEASTLQAWFSPHAAAFEFDGTGARFMQDFELRAADGEALGIGSLLIETPGVNTIKNNSDHFIKRSQVAGLCPHCAALALFTLQVNAPAGGAGHRTGMRGGGPLTTLLVADGGPGNSRSLWHTLWLNVRPRSQFLDAGDDASKAAAHFTFPWRASITAIQREGGQTAPVQVHPAHVFWAMPRRIRLDFEATATGACDLCGHSSERLITQYVTRNYGLNYKGPWVHPLSPYYESKEGMLPLHPQPDGLGYRHWLGWALGMQNEKRRVERAPAIAQFLESERRVGIGLRLWAFGFDMDNMKARCWYEATVPLYSLADCDAAAQKALREDVGDWLAGAEQAGSYLRGAVKDAWFGGDARGDFGFIDAAFWSRTEPIFYGLLRDRIHAARDGGEPDAIATCEAWLAKLKSTALYLFRAELVGTGPVERMNPARVAAAHNQLKANLNGPKLRMALALPVEVKPAKVAKDSKQTPAATKP
;
A
#
# COMPACT_ATOMS: atom_id res chain seq x y z
N MET A 1 27.51 12.88 -8.88
CA MET A 1 26.04 12.96 -9.16
C MET A 1 25.34 13.35 -7.87
N ASN A 2 24.60 14.47 -7.89
CA ASN A 2 23.77 14.89 -6.77
C ASN A 2 22.29 14.73 -7.13
N LEU A 3 21.55 13.97 -6.34
CA LEU A 3 20.15 13.65 -6.65
C LEU A 3 19.18 14.84 -6.50
N LEU A 4 19.59 15.98 -5.94
CA LEU A 4 18.78 17.19 -5.90
C LEU A 4 19.02 18.13 -7.09
N GLU A 5 20.13 17.96 -7.81
CA GLU A 5 20.56 18.84 -8.89
C GLU A 5 20.41 18.20 -10.27
N GLU A 6 20.66 16.89 -10.37
CA GLU A 6 20.63 16.15 -11.61
C GLU A 6 19.21 15.84 -12.08
N ARG A 7 19.02 15.74 -13.39
CA ARG A 7 17.78 15.31 -14.02
C ARG A 7 17.74 13.77 -14.11
N TRP A 8 17.25 13.14 -13.06
CA TRP A 8 17.25 11.67 -12.94
C TRP A 8 15.87 11.05 -12.72
N ILE A 9 14.85 11.86 -12.40
CA ILE A 9 13.48 11.41 -12.13
C ILE A 9 12.73 11.26 -13.44
N PRO A 10 12.35 10.05 -13.86
CA PRO A 10 11.58 9.82 -15.07
C PRO A 10 10.13 10.27 -14.87
N VAL A 11 9.63 11.09 -15.79
CA VAL A 11 8.27 11.61 -15.76
C VAL A 11 7.63 11.58 -17.14
N ARG A 12 6.29 11.54 -17.15
CA ARG A 12 5.45 11.78 -18.29
C ARG A 12 4.83 13.17 -18.20
N LEU A 13 4.86 13.89 -19.32
CA LEU A 13 4.23 15.19 -19.46
C LEU A 13 2.75 15.07 -19.83
N LEU A 14 2.03 16.19 -19.75
CA LEU A 14 0.60 16.26 -20.12
C LEU A 14 0.35 15.94 -21.60
N ASP A 15 1.32 16.18 -22.48
CA ASP A 15 1.27 15.81 -23.90
C ASP A 15 1.59 14.31 -24.18
N GLY A 16 1.90 13.55 -23.12
CA GLY A 16 2.27 12.14 -23.19
C GLY A 16 3.75 11.87 -23.43
N SER A 17 4.57 12.89 -23.69
CA SER A 17 6.02 12.72 -23.86
C SER A 17 6.71 12.36 -22.55
N ARG A 18 7.86 11.67 -22.66
CA ARG A 18 8.68 11.25 -21.51
C ARG A 18 9.96 12.06 -21.43
N GLN A 19 10.33 12.42 -20.21
CA GLN A 19 11.63 13.07 -19.94
C GLN A 19 12.11 12.77 -18.53
N HIS A 20 13.36 13.14 -18.26
CA HIS A 20 13.87 13.19 -16.88
C HIS A 20 13.86 14.63 -16.36
N ILE A 21 13.51 14.79 -15.10
CA ILE A 21 13.52 16.09 -14.39
C ILE A 21 14.39 16.01 -13.13
N ALA A 22 14.85 17.17 -12.66
CA ALA A 22 15.43 17.31 -11.34
C ALA A 22 14.32 17.53 -10.28
N PRO A 23 14.57 17.25 -8.98
CA PRO A 23 13.58 17.45 -7.93
C PRO A 23 13.01 18.87 -7.85
N HIS A 24 13.78 19.89 -8.14
CA HIS A 24 13.30 21.27 -8.14
C HIS A 24 12.32 21.59 -9.32
N GLU A 25 12.20 20.70 -10.30
CA GLU A 25 11.26 20.80 -11.42
C GLU A 25 9.93 20.08 -11.16
N LEU A 26 9.72 19.45 -9.99
CA LEU A 26 8.51 18.69 -9.63
C LEU A 26 7.21 19.51 -9.69
N ALA A 27 7.29 20.83 -9.52
CA ALA A 27 6.14 21.74 -9.60
C ALA A 27 5.86 22.22 -11.03
N GLY A 28 6.61 21.74 -12.03
CA GLY A 28 6.41 22.11 -13.43
C GLY A 28 4.98 21.85 -13.91
N PRO A 29 4.31 22.83 -14.53
CA PRO A 29 2.89 22.72 -14.88
C PRO A 29 2.60 21.64 -15.93
N GLN A 30 3.60 21.22 -16.70
CA GLN A 30 3.49 20.17 -17.70
C GLN A 30 3.78 18.77 -17.15
N VAL A 31 4.31 18.64 -15.94
CA VAL A 31 4.66 17.34 -15.35
C VAL A 31 3.40 16.65 -14.84
N ALA A 32 3.02 15.55 -15.49
CA ALA A 32 1.76 14.87 -15.20
C ALA A 32 1.91 13.76 -14.15
N ALA A 33 2.92 12.90 -14.29
CA ALA A 33 3.10 11.73 -13.44
C ALA A 33 4.56 11.25 -13.46
N PHE A 34 4.96 10.47 -12.46
CA PHE A 34 6.15 9.62 -12.56
C PHE A 34 5.94 8.55 -13.63
N ASP A 35 6.99 8.19 -14.34
CA ASP A 35 6.93 7.24 -15.46
C ASP A 35 8.19 6.35 -15.53
N ALA A 36 8.58 5.77 -14.41
CA ALA A 36 9.62 4.76 -14.36
C ALA A 36 9.13 3.45 -14.98
N GLU A 37 10.05 2.64 -15.50
CA GLU A 37 9.75 1.36 -16.16
C GLU A 37 9.16 0.30 -15.21
N ARG A 38 9.24 0.54 -13.90
CA ARG A 38 8.74 -0.34 -12.86
C ARG A 38 7.70 0.37 -12.00
N ALA A 39 6.60 -0.30 -11.71
CA ALA A 39 5.52 0.25 -10.87
C ALA A 39 5.99 0.55 -9.42
N ASP A 40 6.80 -0.33 -8.84
CA ASP A 40 7.38 -0.13 -7.50
C ASP A 40 8.32 1.09 -7.45
N PHE A 41 9.00 1.43 -8.54
CA PHE A 41 9.81 2.65 -8.65
C PHE A 41 8.94 3.91 -8.69
N ASN A 42 7.76 3.87 -9.32
CA ASN A 42 6.83 5.00 -9.30
C ASN A 42 6.30 5.25 -7.87
N GLY A 43 5.97 4.18 -7.14
CA GLY A 43 5.61 4.27 -5.72
C GLY A 43 6.76 4.79 -4.84
N ALA A 44 7.99 4.39 -5.13
CA ALA A 44 9.19 4.88 -4.44
C ALA A 44 9.45 6.37 -4.74
N LEU A 45 9.34 6.81 -6.01
CA LEU A 45 9.48 8.21 -6.40
C LEU A 45 8.46 9.12 -5.71
N ALA A 46 7.21 8.65 -5.59
CA ALA A 46 6.19 9.40 -4.86
C ALA A 46 6.58 9.58 -3.38
N GLN A 47 7.07 8.51 -2.73
CA GLN A 47 7.52 8.57 -1.34
C GLN A 47 8.78 9.44 -1.18
N PHE A 48 9.73 9.36 -2.13
CA PHE A 48 10.94 10.20 -2.16
C PHE A 48 10.56 11.68 -2.27
N ALA A 49 9.73 12.03 -3.25
CA ALA A 49 9.35 13.42 -3.51
C ALA A 49 8.54 14.02 -2.34
N ILE A 50 7.57 13.27 -1.78
CA ILE A 50 6.81 13.70 -0.61
C ILE A 50 7.74 13.84 0.60
N GLY A 51 8.64 12.88 0.83
CA GLY A 51 9.62 12.92 1.91
C GLY A 51 10.57 14.13 1.80
N LEU A 52 11.03 14.42 0.60
CA LEU A 52 11.89 15.59 0.34
C LEU A 52 11.13 16.90 0.60
N LEU A 53 9.92 17.04 0.08
CA LEU A 53 9.07 18.20 0.33
C LEU A 53 8.75 18.34 1.82
N GLN A 54 8.38 17.27 2.50
CA GLN A 54 8.08 17.31 3.94
C GLN A 54 9.30 17.69 4.79
N THR A 55 10.50 17.28 4.36
CA THR A 55 11.75 17.58 5.08
C THR A 55 12.20 19.01 4.87
N ALA A 56 12.03 19.55 3.66
CA ALA A 56 12.66 20.79 3.23
C ALA A 56 11.75 22.03 3.23
N THR A 57 10.41 21.84 3.18
CA THR A 57 9.50 22.98 3.08
C THR A 57 9.43 23.80 4.37
N PRO A 58 9.49 25.14 4.29
CA PRO A 58 9.34 26.02 5.44
C PRO A 58 7.89 26.35 5.80
N VAL A 59 6.90 25.71 5.15
CA VAL A 59 5.48 26.03 5.27
C VAL A 59 4.90 25.56 6.61
N ASP A 60 4.43 26.50 7.42
CA ASP A 60 3.93 26.25 8.78
C ASP A 60 2.40 26.33 8.90
N SER A 61 1.72 27.07 8.02
CA SER A 61 0.29 27.35 8.12
C SER A 61 -0.53 26.69 7.02
N ASP A 62 -1.81 26.44 7.31
CA ASP A 62 -2.78 25.98 6.31
C ASP A 62 -3.04 27.02 5.20
N ILE A 63 -2.87 28.30 5.48
CA ILE A 63 -3.05 29.39 4.49
C ILE A 63 -1.94 29.29 3.45
N GLU A 64 -0.69 29.21 3.88
CA GLU A 64 0.46 29.05 3.00
C GLU A 64 0.38 27.72 2.23
N TRP A 65 0.00 26.64 2.91
CA TRP A 65 -0.19 25.34 2.29
C TRP A 65 -1.21 25.39 1.14
N ARG A 66 -2.37 26.03 1.36
CA ARG A 66 -3.41 26.25 0.32
C ARG A 66 -2.91 27.14 -0.80
N GLY A 67 -2.12 28.17 -0.46
CA GLY A 67 -1.48 29.05 -1.43
C GLY A 67 -0.64 28.28 -2.43
N LEU A 68 0.21 27.37 -1.95
CA LEU A 68 1.11 26.52 -2.77
C LEU A 68 0.37 25.40 -3.52
N LEU A 69 -0.75 24.91 -3.00
CA LEU A 69 -1.60 23.99 -3.77
C LEU A 69 -2.23 24.70 -4.99
N LYS A 70 -2.68 25.94 -4.80
CA LYS A 70 -3.31 26.74 -5.86
C LYS A 70 -2.32 27.31 -6.87
N ASN A 71 -1.19 27.77 -6.37
CA ASN A 71 -0.11 28.39 -7.13
C ASN A 71 1.19 27.61 -6.84
N PRO A 72 1.52 26.58 -7.63
CA PRO A 72 2.73 25.81 -7.47
C PRO A 72 3.98 26.71 -7.46
N PRO A 73 4.99 26.41 -6.64
CA PRO A 73 6.20 27.23 -6.56
C PRO A 73 7.03 27.10 -7.84
N GLU A 74 7.79 28.15 -8.13
CA GLU A 74 8.78 28.13 -9.20
C GLU A 74 9.95 27.16 -8.84
N ALA A 75 10.62 26.64 -9.86
CA ALA A 75 11.74 25.72 -9.71
C ALA A 75 12.87 26.30 -8.84
N SER A 76 13.14 27.62 -8.95
CA SER A 76 14.12 28.33 -8.12
C SER A 76 13.75 28.33 -6.63
N THR A 77 12.47 28.40 -6.30
CA THR A 77 11.97 28.30 -4.93
C THR A 77 12.21 26.93 -4.36
N LEU A 78 11.86 25.87 -5.10
CA LEU A 78 12.13 24.48 -4.69
C LEU A 78 13.64 24.23 -4.56
N GLN A 79 14.44 24.73 -5.48
CA GLN A 79 15.89 24.62 -5.40
C GLN A 79 16.44 25.27 -4.13
N ALA A 80 15.92 26.44 -3.77
CA ALA A 80 16.32 27.12 -2.52
C ALA A 80 15.93 26.32 -1.27
N TRP A 81 14.77 25.65 -1.26
CA TRP A 81 14.38 24.77 -0.15
C TRP A 81 15.23 23.52 -0.04
N PHE A 82 15.65 22.95 -1.18
CA PHE A 82 16.41 21.69 -1.20
C PHE A 82 17.90 21.88 -0.96
N SER A 83 18.48 23.02 -1.37
CA SER A 83 19.93 23.26 -1.32
C SER A 83 20.57 23.07 0.05
N PRO A 84 19.94 23.37 1.21
CA PRO A 84 20.53 23.08 2.52
C PRO A 84 20.76 21.58 2.77
N HIS A 85 20.06 20.71 2.04
CA HIS A 85 20.15 19.26 2.16
C HIS A 85 21.05 18.61 1.09
N ALA A 86 21.58 19.36 0.13
CA ALA A 86 22.32 18.83 -1.03
C ALA A 86 23.42 17.83 -0.65
N ALA A 87 24.18 18.12 0.40
CA ALA A 87 25.24 17.22 0.86
C ALA A 87 24.75 15.84 1.36
N ALA A 88 23.46 15.68 1.66
CA ALA A 88 22.88 14.38 2.01
C ALA A 88 22.46 13.57 0.78
N PHE A 89 22.36 14.20 -0.39
CA PHE A 89 21.89 13.60 -1.62
C PHE A 89 22.98 13.36 -2.66
N GLU A 90 24.25 13.45 -2.25
CA GLU A 90 25.36 12.95 -3.05
C GLU A 90 25.22 11.45 -3.25
N PHE A 91 25.22 10.97 -4.50
CA PHE A 91 25.02 9.56 -4.81
C PHE A 91 26.34 8.79 -4.98
N ASP A 92 27.36 9.44 -5.52
CA ASP A 92 28.71 8.91 -5.69
C ASP A 92 29.73 9.80 -4.95
N GLY A 93 31.03 9.64 -5.21
CA GLY A 93 32.08 10.40 -4.55
C GLY A 93 32.69 9.69 -3.33
N THR A 94 33.54 10.38 -2.59
CA THR A 94 34.35 9.80 -1.50
C THR A 94 33.72 9.91 -0.12
N GLY A 95 32.73 10.81 0.06
CA GLY A 95 32.07 11.08 1.33
C GLY A 95 30.85 10.23 1.63
N ALA A 96 29.93 10.82 2.38
CA ALA A 96 28.60 10.26 2.60
C ALA A 96 27.83 10.19 1.29
N ARG A 97 27.14 9.08 1.03
CA ARG A 97 26.37 8.85 -0.19
C ARG A 97 24.93 8.52 0.16
N PHE A 98 24.00 9.04 -0.61
CA PHE A 98 22.56 8.85 -0.41
C PHE A 98 22.19 7.38 -0.16
N MET A 99 21.53 7.10 0.98
CA MET A 99 21.05 5.78 1.41
C MET A 99 22.14 4.68 1.46
N GLN A 100 23.42 5.07 1.47
CA GLN A 100 24.55 4.15 1.53
C GLN A 100 25.26 4.25 2.87
N ASP A 101 25.75 3.12 3.38
CA ASP A 101 26.46 3.06 4.65
C ASP A 101 27.75 3.92 4.61
N PHE A 102 27.88 4.79 5.59
CA PHE A 102 28.98 5.76 5.66
C PHE A 102 30.37 5.13 5.80
N GLU A 103 30.44 4.03 6.55
CA GLU A 103 31.71 3.39 6.92
C GLU A 103 32.05 2.18 6.05
N LEU A 104 31.07 1.59 5.35
CA LEU A 104 31.24 0.35 4.60
C LEU A 104 32.17 0.55 3.41
N ARG A 105 33.19 -0.29 3.31
CA ARG A 105 34.16 -0.33 2.22
C ARG A 105 34.08 -1.68 1.50
N ALA A 106 34.59 -1.77 0.29
CA ALA A 106 34.57 -3.00 -0.50
C ALA A 106 35.16 -4.21 0.22
N ALA A 107 36.17 -4.02 1.07
CA ALA A 107 36.80 -5.10 1.84
C ALA A 107 36.02 -5.54 3.09
N ASP A 108 34.99 -4.80 3.50
CA ASP A 108 34.32 -4.97 4.80
C ASP A 108 33.00 -5.76 4.71
N GLY A 109 32.55 -6.12 3.52
CA GLY A 109 31.28 -6.76 3.30
C GLY A 109 31.26 -7.83 2.22
N GLU A 110 30.10 -8.43 2.00
CA GLU A 110 29.85 -9.36 0.90
C GLU A 110 29.52 -8.56 -0.37
N ALA A 111 30.22 -8.89 -1.47
CA ALA A 111 29.94 -8.31 -2.79
C ALA A 111 28.79 -9.07 -3.47
N LEU A 112 27.78 -8.35 -3.89
CA LEU A 112 26.60 -8.85 -4.59
C LEU A 112 26.41 -8.15 -5.94
N GLY A 113 25.87 -8.87 -6.93
CA GLY A 113 25.48 -8.27 -8.20
C GLY A 113 24.36 -7.25 -7.99
N ILE A 114 24.38 -6.17 -8.78
CA ILE A 114 23.48 -5.01 -8.64
C ILE A 114 21.99 -5.39 -8.70
N GLY A 115 21.62 -6.42 -9.46
CA GLY A 115 20.26 -6.94 -9.53
C GLY A 115 19.68 -7.38 -8.19
N SER A 116 20.53 -7.67 -7.19
CA SER A 116 20.09 -8.04 -5.85
C SER A 116 19.52 -6.85 -5.04
N LEU A 117 19.56 -5.62 -5.56
CA LEU A 117 18.82 -4.49 -5.00
C LEU A 117 17.32 -4.60 -5.27
N LEU A 118 16.91 -5.32 -6.32
CA LEU A 118 15.50 -5.49 -6.65
C LEU A 118 14.84 -6.47 -5.68
N ILE A 119 13.72 -6.07 -5.11
CA ILE A 119 13.06 -6.79 -3.99
C ILE A 119 12.64 -8.20 -4.37
N GLU A 120 12.24 -8.44 -5.62
CA GLU A 120 11.82 -9.74 -6.14
C GLU A 120 12.98 -10.65 -6.54
N THR A 121 14.22 -10.18 -6.52
CA THR A 121 15.37 -10.98 -6.94
C THR A 121 15.52 -12.23 -6.07
N PRO A 122 15.73 -13.43 -6.69
CA PRO A 122 15.89 -14.66 -5.95
C PRO A 122 17.06 -14.60 -4.96
N GLY A 123 16.78 -14.85 -3.70
CA GLY A 123 17.82 -14.95 -2.66
C GLY A 123 18.70 -16.19 -2.83
N VAL A 124 19.84 -16.23 -2.14
CA VAL A 124 20.86 -17.30 -2.23
C VAL A 124 20.26 -18.70 -2.06
N ASN A 125 19.34 -18.90 -1.11
CA ASN A 125 18.70 -20.20 -0.90
C ASN A 125 17.78 -20.60 -2.06
N THR A 126 17.07 -19.65 -2.66
CA THR A 126 16.21 -19.89 -3.84
C THR A 126 17.08 -20.36 -5.01
N ILE A 127 18.23 -19.70 -5.22
CA ILE A 127 19.19 -20.05 -6.28
C ILE A 127 19.82 -21.42 -6.01
N LYS A 128 20.27 -21.67 -4.77
CA LYS A 128 20.89 -22.95 -4.36
C LYS A 128 19.95 -24.13 -4.59
N ASN A 129 18.66 -23.95 -4.34
CA ASN A 129 17.65 -24.98 -4.49
C ASN A 129 17.04 -25.08 -5.90
N ASN A 130 17.53 -24.31 -6.89
CA ASN A 130 16.96 -24.20 -8.24
C ASN A 130 15.45 -23.91 -8.24
N SER A 131 14.98 -23.09 -7.31
CA SER A 131 13.57 -22.71 -7.17
C SER A 131 13.26 -21.31 -7.71
N ASP A 132 14.15 -20.73 -8.52
CA ASP A 132 14.00 -19.46 -9.23
C ASP A 132 13.23 -19.65 -10.56
N HIS A 133 12.02 -20.22 -10.49
CA HIS A 133 11.28 -20.62 -11.69
C HIS A 133 10.71 -19.46 -12.50
N PHE A 134 10.27 -18.38 -11.86
CA PHE A 134 9.61 -17.25 -12.49
C PHE A 134 10.54 -16.06 -12.69
N ILE A 135 11.31 -15.71 -11.67
CA ILE A 135 12.31 -14.63 -11.73
C ILE A 135 13.68 -15.27 -11.68
N LYS A 136 14.41 -15.15 -12.78
CA LYS A 136 15.72 -15.80 -12.95
C LYS A 136 16.83 -14.95 -12.36
N ARG A 137 17.87 -15.65 -11.89
CA ARG A 137 19.14 -15.03 -11.52
C ARG A 137 19.78 -14.33 -12.73
N SER A 138 20.55 -13.29 -12.48
CA SER A 138 21.38 -12.61 -13.50
C SER A 138 20.59 -11.97 -14.66
N GLN A 139 19.29 -11.68 -14.49
CA GLN A 139 18.54 -10.92 -15.48
C GLN A 139 18.93 -9.44 -15.51
N VAL A 140 19.40 -8.92 -14.37
CA VAL A 140 19.86 -7.54 -14.23
C VAL A 140 21.32 -7.58 -13.78
N ALA A 141 22.22 -7.26 -14.70
CA ALA A 141 23.66 -7.26 -14.49
C ALA A 141 24.25 -5.84 -14.38
N GLY A 142 23.59 -4.83 -14.97
CA GLY A 142 24.06 -3.46 -14.98
C GLY A 142 22.91 -2.43 -14.88
N LEU A 143 23.03 -1.49 -13.96
CA LEU A 143 22.09 -0.39 -13.79
C LEU A 143 22.77 0.94 -14.03
N CYS A 144 22.13 1.85 -14.79
CA CYS A 144 22.59 3.23 -14.83
C CYS A 144 22.43 3.88 -13.44
N PRO A 145 23.14 4.97 -13.13
CA PRO A 145 23.07 5.62 -11.80
C PRO A 145 21.64 5.99 -11.38
N HIS A 146 20.78 6.40 -12.30
CA HIS A 146 19.38 6.74 -12.04
C HIS A 146 18.58 5.53 -11.54
N CYS A 147 18.64 4.40 -12.27
CA CYS A 147 17.96 3.17 -11.89
C CYS A 147 18.55 2.56 -10.60
N ALA A 148 19.87 2.69 -10.39
CA ALA A 148 20.51 2.22 -9.16
C ALA A 148 20.06 3.04 -7.93
N ALA A 149 19.88 4.36 -8.07
CA ALA A 149 19.34 5.21 -7.00
C ALA A 149 17.90 4.81 -6.64
N LEU A 150 17.05 4.56 -7.65
CA LEU A 150 15.68 4.09 -7.46
C LEU A 150 15.64 2.72 -6.81
N ALA A 151 16.43 1.77 -7.30
CA ALA A 151 16.49 0.42 -6.74
C ALA A 151 16.94 0.43 -5.28
N LEU A 152 17.97 1.23 -4.95
CA LEU A 152 18.47 1.38 -3.59
C LEU A 152 17.40 1.97 -2.66
N PHE A 153 16.77 3.07 -3.06
CA PHE A 153 15.71 3.71 -2.26
C PHE A 153 14.51 2.76 -2.08
N THR A 154 14.06 2.11 -3.15
CA THR A 154 12.96 1.13 -3.11
C THR A 154 13.26 0.01 -2.14
N LEU A 155 14.49 -0.53 -2.16
CA LEU A 155 14.91 -1.58 -1.22
C LEU A 155 14.93 -1.07 0.23
N GLN A 156 15.47 0.11 0.51
CA GLN A 156 15.52 0.65 1.88
C GLN A 156 14.11 0.85 2.46
N VAL A 157 13.18 1.35 1.66
CA VAL A 157 11.80 1.64 2.10
C VAL A 157 10.98 0.36 2.31
N ASN A 158 11.19 -0.66 1.46
CA ASN A 158 10.38 -1.88 1.43
C ASN A 158 11.13 -3.12 1.93
N ALA A 159 12.30 -2.96 2.56
CA ALA A 159 13.19 -4.06 2.92
C ALA A 159 12.48 -5.21 3.64
N PRO A 160 12.37 -6.41 3.03
CA PRO A 160 11.80 -7.58 3.69
C PRO A 160 12.73 -8.11 4.79
N ALA A 161 12.23 -8.97 5.66
CA ALA A 161 13.12 -9.76 6.53
C ALA A 161 14.05 -10.61 5.65
N GLY A 162 15.34 -10.64 5.96
CA GLY A 162 16.35 -11.30 5.09
C GLY A 162 17.18 -12.39 5.80
N GLY A 163 16.71 -12.92 6.92
CA GLY A 163 17.48 -13.83 7.76
C GLY A 163 18.37 -13.12 8.78
N ALA A 164 19.36 -13.80 9.32
CA ALA A 164 20.19 -13.28 10.42
C ALA A 164 20.90 -11.98 10.02
N GLY A 165 20.60 -10.89 10.71
CA GLY A 165 21.24 -9.60 10.53
C GLY A 165 20.68 -8.70 9.42
N HIS A 166 19.84 -9.22 8.52
CA HIS A 166 19.14 -8.39 7.54
C HIS A 166 17.91 -7.74 8.18
N ARG A 167 18.01 -6.45 8.49
CA ARG A 167 16.92 -5.71 9.14
C ARG A 167 15.78 -5.44 8.18
N THR A 168 14.56 -5.54 8.69
CA THR A 168 13.33 -5.19 7.97
C THR A 168 13.18 -3.68 7.87
N GLY A 169 12.52 -3.18 6.84
CA GLY A 169 12.12 -1.78 6.74
C GLY A 169 11.42 -1.28 8.00
N MET A 170 11.47 0.00 8.28
CA MET A 170 10.88 0.60 9.48
C MET A 170 9.37 0.28 9.63
N ARG A 171 8.67 0.16 8.52
CA ARG A 171 7.25 -0.20 8.43
C ARG A 171 6.99 -1.69 8.18
N GLY A 172 7.98 -2.57 8.36
CA GLY A 172 7.94 -3.96 7.89
C GLY A 172 8.39 -4.11 6.44
N GLY A 173 8.30 -5.33 5.90
CA GLY A 173 8.62 -5.61 4.50
C GLY A 173 7.44 -5.32 3.59
N GLY A 174 7.63 -4.47 2.55
CA GLY A 174 6.60 -4.13 1.58
C GLY A 174 5.34 -3.48 2.16
N PRO A 175 5.48 -2.42 2.97
CA PRO A 175 4.34 -1.83 3.67
C PRO A 175 3.33 -1.21 2.70
N LEU A 176 2.06 -1.24 3.07
CA LEU A 176 1.03 -0.50 2.33
C LEU A 176 1.26 1.01 2.52
N THR A 177 1.33 1.70 1.40
CA THR A 177 1.34 3.15 1.31
C THR A 177 0.04 3.62 0.69
N THR A 178 -0.59 4.65 1.25
CA THR A 178 -1.81 5.26 0.70
C THR A 178 -1.60 6.76 0.55
N LEU A 179 -1.86 7.27 -0.65
CA LEU A 179 -1.65 8.67 -1.02
C LEU A 179 -2.94 9.31 -1.51
N LEU A 180 -3.11 10.58 -1.21
CA LEU A 180 -4.08 11.44 -1.89
C LEU A 180 -3.58 11.72 -3.31
N VAL A 181 -4.45 11.55 -4.28
CA VAL A 181 -4.19 11.87 -5.68
C VAL A 181 -5.21 12.90 -6.16
N ALA A 182 -4.72 13.96 -6.80
CA ALA A 182 -5.59 14.94 -7.44
C ALA A 182 -6.24 14.31 -8.68
N ASP A 183 -7.57 14.24 -8.69
CA ASP A 183 -8.34 13.80 -9.85
C ASP A 183 -8.63 15.03 -10.73
N GLY A 184 -8.02 15.07 -11.90
CA GLY A 184 -8.23 16.16 -12.86
C GLY A 184 -9.64 16.19 -13.44
N GLY A 185 -10.31 15.04 -13.51
CA GLY A 185 -11.56 14.85 -14.23
C GLY A 185 -11.41 15.09 -15.75
N PRO A 186 -12.45 14.82 -16.54
CA PRO A 186 -12.42 15.10 -17.97
C PRO A 186 -12.18 16.58 -18.26
N GLY A 187 -11.13 16.90 -19.01
CA GLY A 187 -10.79 18.27 -19.42
C GLY A 187 -10.07 19.13 -18.37
N ASN A 188 -9.73 18.60 -17.21
CA ASN A 188 -9.03 19.36 -16.16
C ASN A 188 -7.77 18.62 -15.69
N SER A 189 -6.71 18.68 -16.46
CA SER A 189 -5.41 18.08 -16.16
C SER A 189 -4.81 18.71 -14.90
N ARG A 190 -4.39 17.86 -13.95
CA ARG A 190 -3.65 18.29 -12.76
C ARG A 190 -2.19 17.86 -12.91
N SER A 191 -1.27 18.77 -12.55
CA SER A 191 0.16 18.43 -12.54
C SER A 191 0.48 17.49 -11.37
N LEU A 192 1.62 16.81 -11.48
CA LEU A 192 2.16 15.94 -10.42
C LEU A 192 2.27 16.66 -9.08
N TRP A 193 2.60 17.98 -9.10
CA TRP A 193 2.68 18.81 -7.90
C TRP A 193 1.44 18.71 -7.02
N HIS A 194 0.24 18.77 -7.59
CA HIS A 194 -1.00 18.70 -6.81
C HIS A 194 -1.08 17.38 -6.03
N THR A 195 -0.75 16.27 -6.68
CA THR A 195 -0.72 14.96 -6.01
C THR A 195 0.33 14.91 -4.88
N LEU A 196 1.54 15.39 -5.14
CA LEU A 196 2.59 15.39 -4.12
C LEU A 196 2.23 16.27 -2.94
N TRP A 197 1.81 17.51 -3.21
CA TRP A 197 1.54 18.50 -2.18
C TRP A 197 0.37 18.14 -1.27
N LEU A 198 -0.66 17.45 -1.79
CA LEU A 198 -1.76 16.92 -0.98
C LEU A 198 -1.31 16.02 0.17
N ASN A 199 -0.15 15.37 0.05
CA ASN A 199 0.40 14.45 1.04
C ASN A 199 1.49 15.07 1.94
N VAL A 200 1.80 16.35 1.75
CA VAL A 200 2.71 17.12 2.59
C VAL A 200 1.91 17.83 3.69
N ARG A 201 2.36 17.72 4.91
CA ARG A 201 1.75 18.35 6.10
C ARG A 201 2.42 19.68 6.39
N PRO A 202 1.70 20.73 6.86
CA PRO A 202 2.35 21.90 7.43
C PRO A 202 3.38 21.49 8.48
N ARG A 203 4.53 22.20 8.50
CA ARG A 203 5.68 21.83 9.34
C ARG A 203 5.32 21.77 10.82
N SER A 204 4.58 22.77 11.34
CA SER A 204 4.10 22.80 12.73
C SER A 204 3.28 21.55 13.11
N GLN A 205 2.46 21.05 12.19
CA GLN A 205 1.64 19.87 12.41
C GLN A 205 2.40 18.55 12.22
N PHE A 206 3.49 18.56 11.43
CA PHE A 206 4.36 17.41 11.25
C PHE A 206 5.36 17.25 12.39
N LEU A 207 5.89 18.37 12.91
CA LEU A 207 6.87 18.42 14.00
C LEU A 207 6.22 18.52 15.38
N ASP A 208 4.94 18.22 15.51
CA ASP A 208 4.11 18.36 16.74
C ASP A 208 4.72 17.72 18.00
N ALA A 209 5.68 16.80 17.85
CA ALA A 209 6.39 16.11 18.91
C ALA A 209 7.71 16.81 19.35
N GLY A 210 7.97 18.02 18.89
CA GLY A 210 9.12 18.84 19.31
C GLY A 210 10.23 18.91 18.26
N ASP A 211 10.46 20.11 17.78
CA ASP A 211 11.70 20.51 17.11
C ASP A 211 12.81 20.53 18.19
N ASP A 212 13.31 19.34 18.54
CA ASP A 212 14.34 19.18 19.54
C ASP A 212 15.69 19.54 18.92
N ALA A 213 16.23 20.69 19.30
CA ALA A 213 17.55 21.17 18.85
C ALA A 213 18.66 20.12 19.04
N SER A 214 18.51 19.17 19.98
CA SER A 214 19.46 18.06 20.14
C SER A 214 19.50 17.11 18.95
N LYS A 215 18.48 17.12 18.08
CA LYS A 215 18.34 16.29 16.87
C LYS A 215 18.57 17.08 15.58
N ALA A 216 19.09 18.28 15.65
CA ALA A 216 19.38 19.13 14.49
C ALA A 216 20.51 18.59 13.61
N ALA A 217 21.39 17.71 14.14
CA ALA A 217 22.47 17.15 13.34
C ALA A 217 21.93 16.30 12.18
N ALA A 218 22.48 16.49 10.99
CA ALA A 218 21.97 15.93 9.74
C ALA A 218 21.78 14.40 9.75
N HIS A 219 22.57 13.65 10.53
CA HIS A 219 22.46 12.20 10.62
C HIS A 219 21.21 11.71 11.37
N PHE A 220 20.57 12.56 12.18
CA PHE A 220 19.29 12.22 12.79
C PHE A 220 18.13 12.27 11.80
N THR A 221 18.27 13.03 10.72
CA THR A 221 17.34 13.02 9.58
C THR A 221 17.78 12.02 8.51
N PHE A 222 19.06 12.07 8.12
CA PHE A 222 19.67 11.31 7.04
C PHE A 222 20.75 10.36 7.58
N PRO A 223 20.41 9.10 7.90
CA PRO A 223 21.29 8.18 8.63
C PRO A 223 22.66 7.96 7.98
N TRP A 224 22.76 8.05 6.67
CA TRP A 224 24.00 7.87 5.92
C TRP A 224 25.00 9.02 6.06
N ARG A 225 24.64 10.08 6.77
CA ARG A 225 25.54 11.24 7.03
C ARG A 225 26.57 10.99 8.13
N ALA A 226 26.42 9.87 8.85
CA ALA A 226 27.38 9.46 9.88
C ALA A 226 27.44 7.94 9.99
N SER A 227 28.35 7.45 10.85
CA SER A 227 28.37 6.05 11.27
C SER A 227 27.03 5.64 11.89
N ILE A 228 26.62 4.37 11.67
CA ILE A 228 25.45 3.79 12.33
C ILE A 228 25.54 3.94 13.86
N THR A 229 26.75 3.86 14.42
CA THR A 229 26.98 4.00 15.87
C THR A 229 26.69 5.38 16.42
N ALA A 230 26.63 6.41 15.57
CA ALA A 230 26.20 7.76 15.96
C ALA A 230 24.69 7.85 16.25
N ILE A 231 23.89 6.91 15.70
CA ILE A 231 22.44 6.87 15.88
C ILE A 231 22.04 5.73 16.82
N GLN A 232 22.65 4.57 16.67
CA GLN A 232 22.32 3.34 17.36
C GLN A 232 23.57 2.67 17.89
N ARG A 233 23.65 2.45 19.20
CA ARG A 233 24.73 1.64 19.76
C ARG A 233 24.70 0.21 19.21
N GLU A 234 25.83 -0.46 19.17
CA GLU A 234 25.94 -1.84 18.69
C GLU A 234 24.95 -2.77 19.42
N GLY A 235 24.24 -3.59 18.64
CA GLY A 235 23.19 -4.48 19.15
C GLY A 235 21.91 -3.77 19.64
N GLY A 236 21.86 -2.43 19.57
CA GLY A 236 20.74 -1.63 20.03
C GLY A 236 19.57 -1.56 19.05
N GLN A 237 18.67 -0.63 19.34
CA GLN A 237 17.45 -0.34 18.58
C GLN A 237 17.37 1.17 18.37
N THR A 238 16.70 1.59 17.29
CA THR A 238 16.40 2.99 17.01
C THR A 238 14.90 3.22 17.22
N ALA A 239 14.55 4.12 18.14
CA ALA A 239 13.17 4.51 18.43
C ALA A 239 12.88 5.93 17.91
N PRO A 240 11.59 6.30 17.67
CA PRO A 240 11.23 7.61 17.13
C PRO A 240 11.80 8.80 17.93
N VAL A 241 11.80 8.67 19.25
CA VAL A 241 12.29 9.72 20.18
C VAL A 241 13.80 10.01 20.07
N GLN A 242 14.56 9.17 19.40
CA GLN A 242 16.02 9.28 19.29
C GLN A 242 16.48 10.04 18.04
N VAL A 243 15.57 10.30 17.10
CA VAL A 243 15.92 10.88 15.80
C VAL A 243 14.96 12.02 15.45
N HIS A 244 15.26 12.75 14.37
CA HIS A 244 14.39 13.80 13.86
C HIS A 244 13.10 13.19 13.25
N PRO A 245 11.92 13.82 13.38
CA PRO A 245 10.67 13.28 12.82
C PRO A 245 10.74 12.95 11.32
N ALA A 246 11.44 13.75 10.52
CA ALA A 246 11.60 13.48 9.08
C ALA A 246 12.38 12.20 8.75
N HIS A 247 13.08 11.61 9.73
CA HIS A 247 13.78 10.33 9.57
C HIS A 247 12.87 9.21 9.05
N VAL A 248 11.55 9.30 9.31
CA VAL A 248 10.56 8.30 8.85
C VAL A 248 10.59 8.10 7.34
N PHE A 249 10.94 9.13 6.55
CA PHE A 249 11.07 9.04 5.09
C PHE A 249 12.43 8.49 4.64
N TRP A 250 13.43 8.49 5.51
CA TRP A 250 14.83 8.26 5.20
C TRP A 250 15.43 7.06 5.93
N ALA A 251 14.60 6.14 6.37
CA ALA A 251 15.01 4.96 7.11
C ALA A 251 16.02 4.11 6.32
N MET A 252 17.11 3.69 6.96
CA MET A 252 18.18 2.91 6.38
C MET A 252 18.38 1.58 7.13
N PRO A 253 17.49 0.58 6.93
CA PRO A 253 17.59 -0.73 7.58
C PRO A 253 18.73 -1.59 7.02
N ARG A 254 19.19 -1.32 5.79
CA ARG A 254 20.22 -2.09 5.09
C ARG A 254 21.53 -1.31 5.04
N ARG A 255 22.61 -2.00 5.32
CA ARG A 255 23.99 -1.49 5.13
C ARG A 255 24.41 -1.87 3.71
N ILE A 256 24.47 -0.91 2.83
CA ILE A 256 24.76 -1.08 1.40
C ILE A 256 25.72 0.02 0.97
N ARG A 257 26.69 -0.35 0.12
CA ARG A 257 27.56 0.60 -0.56
C ARG A 257 27.72 0.19 -2.01
N LEU A 258 27.30 1.05 -2.94
CA LEU A 258 27.44 0.82 -4.37
C LEU A 258 28.91 0.93 -4.78
N ASP A 259 29.33 0.04 -5.67
CA ASP A 259 30.68 0.05 -6.23
C ASP A 259 30.69 0.86 -7.52
N PHE A 260 31.17 2.10 -7.44
CA PHE A 260 31.30 2.99 -8.58
C PHE A 260 32.66 2.85 -9.31
N GLU A 261 33.54 1.97 -8.86
CA GLU A 261 34.79 1.64 -9.50
C GLU A 261 34.63 0.44 -10.46
N ALA A 262 33.84 -0.54 -10.05
CA ALA A 262 33.46 -1.69 -10.90
C ALA A 262 32.26 -1.36 -11.80
N THR A 263 32.48 -0.50 -12.79
CA THR A 263 31.44 -0.08 -13.74
C THR A 263 31.65 -0.71 -15.12
N ALA A 264 30.58 -0.79 -15.91
CA ALA A 264 30.58 -1.22 -17.30
C ALA A 264 29.98 -0.14 -18.20
N THR A 265 30.22 -0.24 -19.50
CA THR A 265 29.57 0.59 -20.52
C THR A 265 28.54 -0.25 -21.26
N GLY A 266 27.33 0.27 -21.46
CA GLY A 266 26.27 -0.45 -22.17
C GLY A 266 24.89 0.14 -21.93
N ALA A 267 23.86 -0.61 -22.28
CA ALA A 267 22.47 -0.27 -21.98
C ALA A 267 22.09 -0.73 -20.57
N CYS A 268 21.38 0.12 -19.84
CA CYS A 268 20.82 -0.24 -18.54
C CYS A 268 19.76 -1.33 -18.68
N ASP A 269 19.87 -2.40 -17.90
CA ASP A 269 18.96 -3.56 -17.99
C ASP A 269 17.50 -3.24 -17.58
N LEU A 270 17.23 -2.09 -16.95
CA LEU A 270 15.87 -1.68 -16.59
C LEU A 270 15.29 -0.65 -17.56
N CYS A 271 15.96 0.46 -17.81
CA CYS A 271 15.41 1.54 -18.62
C CYS A 271 15.92 1.56 -20.07
N GLY A 272 16.87 0.70 -20.43
CA GLY A 272 17.46 0.64 -21.77
C GLY A 272 18.37 1.81 -22.14
N HIS A 273 18.51 2.81 -21.24
CA HIS A 273 19.36 3.98 -21.52
C HIS A 273 20.84 3.60 -21.57
N SER A 274 21.55 4.07 -22.60
CA SER A 274 22.99 3.87 -22.74
C SER A 274 23.74 4.68 -21.67
N SER A 275 24.64 4.03 -20.95
CA SER A 275 25.45 4.62 -19.89
C SER A 275 26.90 4.17 -19.99
N GLU A 276 27.82 5.10 -19.79
CA GLU A 276 29.25 4.80 -19.69
C GLU A 276 29.62 4.27 -18.29
N ARG A 277 28.68 4.35 -17.34
CA ARG A 277 28.89 4.00 -15.92
C ARG A 277 27.74 3.14 -15.41
N LEU A 278 27.56 1.95 -15.99
CA LEU A 278 26.65 0.95 -15.41
C LEU A 278 27.25 0.40 -14.13
N ILE A 279 26.51 0.51 -13.04
CA ILE A 279 26.86 -0.08 -11.75
C ILE A 279 26.52 -1.55 -11.83
N THR A 280 27.48 -2.43 -11.55
CA THR A 280 27.34 -3.88 -11.71
C THR A 280 27.26 -4.62 -10.39
N GLN A 281 27.75 -4.01 -9.31
CA GLN A 281 27.81 -4.64 -7.99
C GLN A 281 27.72 -3.63 -6.85
N TYR A 282 27.43 -4.15 -5.66
CA TYR A 282 27.47 -3.41 -4.41
C TYR A 282 27.98 -4.29 -3.29
N VAL A 283 28.40 -3.67 -2.20
CA VAL A 283 28.82 -4.37 -0.98
C VAL A 283 27.73 -4.22 0.08
N THR A 284 27.47 -5.30 0.83
CA THR A 284 26.50 -5.28 1.93
C THR A 284 27.09 -5.88 3.20
N ARG A 285 26.56 -5.45 4.33
CA ARG A 285 26.88 -5.97 5.65
C ARG A 285 25.63 -6.10 6.49
N ASN A 286 25.60 -7.06 7.37
CA ASN A 286 24.50 -7.28 8.32
C ASN A 286 24.42 -6.18 9.39
N TYR A 287 23.32 -6.14 10.11
CA TYR A 287 23.06 -5.27 11.26
C TYR A 287 23.03 -3.77 10.95
N GLY A 288 22.18 -3.39 9.99
CA GLY A 288 21.75 -2.00 9.80
C GLY A 288 20.90 -1.45 10.95
N LEU A 289 20.33 -0.27 10.80
CA LEU A 289 19.47 0.33 11.81
C LEU A 289 18.27 -0.57 12.14
N ASN A 290 18.06 -0.83 13.43
CA ASN A 290 17.03 -1.71 13.95
C ASN A 290 15.86 -0.90 14.48
N TYR A 291 14.92 -0.58 13.62
CA TYR A 291 13.76 0.22 13.95
C TYR A 291 12.80 -0.55 14.87
N LYS A 292 12.55 -0.01 16.06
CA LYS A 292 11.64 -0.58 17.07
C LYS A 292 10.87 0.54 17.77
N GLY A 293 9.71 0.17 18.31
CA GLY A 293 8.84 1.12 19.00
C GLY A 293 7.69 1.64 18.13
N PRO A 294 6.98 2.67 18.60
CA PRO A 294 5.75 3.17 18.01
C PRO A 294 6.01 4.11 16.83
N TRP A 295 6.65 3.61 15.78
CA TRP A 295 6.87 4.36 14.57
C TRP A 295 5.55 4.62 13.84
N VAL A 296 5.30 5.89 13.51
CA VAL A 296 4.14 6.30 12.70
C VAL A 296 4.63 6.99 11.44
N HIS A 297 4.47 6.35 10.32
CA HIS A 297 4.82 6.91 9.01
C HIS A 297 3.62 7.67 8.42
N PRO A 298 3.78 8.91 7.96
CA PRO A 298 2.65 9.74 7.49
C PRO A 298 1.83 9.13 6.34
N LEU A 299 2.43 8.25 5.54
CA LEU A 299 1.81 7.71 4.32
C LEU A 299 1.30 6.27 4.46
N SER A 300 1.30 5.67 5.64
CA SER A 300 0.81 4.31 5.85
C SER A 300 -0.43 4.26 6.73
N PRO A 301 -1.43 3.45 6.40
CA PRO A 301 -2.51 3.10 7.31
C PRO A 301 -2.04 2.05 8.32
N TYR A 302 -2.69 2.00 9.48
CA TYR A 302 -2.32 1.15 10.61
C TYR A 302 -3.51 0.31 11.09
N TYR A 303 -3.23 -0.83 11.68
CA TYR A 303 -4.23 -1.63 12.38
C TYR A 303 -3.78 -1.96 13.79
N GLU A 304 -4.76 -2.12 14.68
CA GLU A 304 -4.51 -2.50 16.07
C GLU A 304 -4.20 -3.99 16.18
N SER A 305 -3.09 -4.29 16.81
CA SER A 305 -2.65 -5.65 17.16
C SER A 305 -2.41 -5.78 18.65
N LYS A 306 -2.10 -6.97 19.13
CA LYS A 306 -1.68 -7.20 20.52
C LYS A 306 -0.38 -6.47 20.88
N GLU A 307 0.42 -6.12 19.89
CA GLU A 307 1.71 -5.44 20.02
C GLU A 307 1.59 -3.92 19.83
N GLY A 308 0.37 -3.39 19.68
CA GLY A 308 0.07 -2.00 19.39
C GLY A 308 -0.34 -1.78 17.93
N MET A 309 -0.24 -0.53 17.47
CA MET A 309 -0.57 -0.16 16.09
C MET A 309 0.54 -0.59 15.14
N LEU A 310 0.22 -1.43 14.17
CA LEU A 310 1.15 -1.92 13.15
C LEU A 310 0.73 -1.43 11.75
N PRO A 311 1.69 -1.16 10.85
CA PRO A 311 1.39 -0.79 9.48
C PRO A 311 0.64 -1.91 8.76
N LEU A 312 -0.32 -1.56 7.91
CA LEU A 312 -0.95 -2.51 7.01
C LEU A 312 0.02 -2.95 5.90
N HIS A 313 -0.18 -4.16 5.42
CA HIS A 313 0.55 -4.72 4.29
C HIS A 313 -0.43 -5.29 3.26
N PRO A 314 -0.12 -5.23 1.95
CA PRO A 314 -0.89 -5.94 0.94
C PRO A 314 -0.99 -7.44 1.25
N GLN A 315 -2.08 -8.04 0.82
CA GLN A 315 -2.39 -9.46 1.01
C GLN A 315 -2.52 -10.16 -0.35
N PRO A 316 -2.42 -11.49 -0.44
CA PRO A 316 -2.44 -12.25 -1.69
C PRO A 316 -3.63 -12.00 -2.61
N ASP A 317 -4.74 -11.60 -2.03
CA ASP A 317 -6.00 -11.31 -2.73
C ASP A 317 -6.09 -9.86 -3.24
N GLY A 318 -4.97 -9.11 -3.20
CA GLY A 318 -4.80 -7.80 -3.80
C GLY A 318 -5.43 -6.65 -3.02
N LEU A 319 -5.45 -5.50 -3.65
CA LEU A 319 -6.03 -4.26 -3.14
C LEU A 319 -7.36 -3.99 -3.88
N GLY A 320 -8.39 -3.54 -3.15
CA GLY A 320 -9.69 -3.25 -3.74
C GLY A 320 -10.63 -2.59 -2.75
N TYR A 321 -11.87 -2.39 -3.16
CA TYR A 321 -12.88 -1.65 -2.41
C TYR A 321 -13.18 -2.20 -1.01
N ARG A 322 -12.90 -3.47 -0.74
CA ARG A 322 -13.04 -4.08 0.60
C ARG A 322 -12.21 -3.38 1.68
N HIS A 323 -11.16 -2.67 1.28
CA HIS A 323 -10.30 -1.91 2.17
C HIS A 323 -10.67 -0.42 2.23
N TRP A 324 -11.58 0.03 1.36
CA TRP A 324 -11.90 1.44 1.17
C TRP A 324 -12.26 2.14 2.49
N LEU A 325 -13.11 1.52 3.31
CA LEU A 325 -13.54 2.11 4.59
C LEU A 325 -12.35 2.40 5.51
N GLY A 326 -11.45 1.44 5.66
CA GLY A 326 -10.26 1.59 6.51
C GLY A 326 -9.30 2.67 6.00
N TRP A 327 -9.14 2.79 4.67
CA TRP A 327 -8.22 3.78 4.10
C TRP A 327 -8.79 5.18 4.02
N ALA A 328 -10.07 5.31 3.73
CA ALA A 328 -10.73 6.59 3.50
C ALA A 328 -11.29 7.21 4.78
N LEU A 329 -11.97 6.43 5.62
CA LEU A 329 -12.70 6.93 6.78
C LEU A 329 -12.16 6.42 8.14
N GLY A 330 -11.26 5.44 8.10
CA GLY A 330 -10.92 4.65 9.27
C GLY A 330 -12.06 3.69 9.65
N MET A 331 -11.72 2.64 10.37
CA MET A 331 -12.68 1.62 10.79
C MET A 331 -12.44 1.27 12.26
N GLN A 332 -13.49 1.23 13.04
CA GLN A 332 -13.45 0.74 14.41
C GLN A 332 -14.72 -0.07 14.69
N ASN A 333 -14.55 -1.34 14.99
CA ASN A 333 -15.60 -2.22 15.48
C ASN A 333 -15.05 -3.13 16.60
N GLU A 334 -15.87 -4.01 17.16
CA GLU A 334 -15.48 -4.91 18.25
C GLU A 334 -14.28 -5.82 17.94
N LYS A 335 -14.00 -6.07 16.67
CA LYS A 335 -12.99 -7.05 16.23
C LYS A 335 -11.75 -6.40 15.63
N ARG A 336 -11.86 -5.17 15.11
CA ARG A 336 -10.80 -4.57 14.30
C ARG A 336 -10.84 -3.05 14.37
N ARG A 337 -9.68 -2.45 14.61
CA ARG A 337 -9.44 -1.02 14.44
C ARG A 337 -8.42 -0.82 13.31
N VAL A 338 -8.77 0.04 12.37
CA VAL A 338 -7.88 0.48 11.28
C VAL A 338 -7.88 2.00 11.25
N GLU A 339 -6.70 2.56 11.32
CA GLU A 339 -6.48 4.00 11.21
C GLU A 339 -5.96 4.34 9.81
N ARG A 340 -6.47 5.44 9.27
CA ARG A 340 -6.00 6.02 8.01
C ARG A 340 -4.52 6.40 8.12
N ALA A 341 -3.84 6.54 6.97
CA ALA A 341 -2.55 7.20 6.94
C ALA A 341 -2.67 8.62 7.53
N PRO A 342 -1.74 9.05 8.41
CA PRO A 342 -1.83 10.36 9.07
C PRO A 342 -1.98 11.54 8.12
N ALA A 343 -1.34 11.52 6.96
CA ALA A 343 -1.49 12.57 5.94
C ALA A 343 -2.94 12.68 5.43
N ILE A 344 -3.60 11.52 5.21
CA ILE A 344 -5.01 11.46 4.78
C ILE A 344 -5.94 11.88 5.92
N ALA A 345 -5.70 11.39 7.14
CA ALA A 345 -6.50 11.73 8.31
C ALA A 345 -6.51 13.24 8.53
N GLN A 346 -5.34 13.84 8.59
CA GLN A 346 -5.18 15.27 8.80
C GLN A 346 -5.80 16.11 7.67
N PHE A 347 -5.60 15.71 6.40
CA PHE A 347 -6.20 16.41 5.28
C PHE A 347 -7.73 16.45 5.38
N LEU A 348 -8.37 15.32 5.71
CA LEU A 348 -9.83 15.22 5.83
C LEU A 348 -10.37 15.91 7.09
N GLU A 349 -9.63 15.92 8.19
CA GLU A 349 -10.01 16.54 9.46
C GLU A 349 -9.83 18.07 9.45
N SER A 350 -8.89 18.59 8.68
CA SER A 350 -8.64 20.03 8.56
C SER A 350 -9.69 20.79 7.74
N GLU A 351 -10.80 20.14 7.36
CA GLU A 351 -11.86 20.72 6.53
C GLU A 351 -11.34 21.40 5.26
N ARG A 352 -10.23 20.90 4.72
CA ARG A 352 -9.58 21.48 3.55
C ARG A 352 -10.45 21.30 2.31
N ARG A 353 -11.27 22.29 2.03
CA ARG A 353 -12.02 22.37 0.76
C ARG A 353 -11.07 22.83 -0.33
N VAL A 354 -10.53 21.91 -1.09
CA VAL A 354 -9.54 22.23 -2.13
C VAL A 354 -10.14 22.44 -3.52
N GLY A 355 -11.45 22.20 -3.68
CA GLY A 355 -12.18 22.39 -4.95
C GLY A 355 -11.68 21.50 -6.10
N ILE A 356 -11.00 20.38 -5.77
CA ILE A 356 -10.52 19.38 -6.72
C ILE A 356 -11.05 17.99 -6.35
N GLY A 357 -11.34 17.18 -7.36
CA GLY A 357 -11.64 15.77 -7.16
C GLY A 357 -10.43 15.05 -6.55
N LEU A 358 -10.71 14.08 -5.70
CA LEU A 358 -9.68 13.31 -5.01
C LEU A 358 -9.87 11.82 -5.22
N ARG A 359 -8.74 11.12 -5.27
CA ARG A 359 -8.67 9.66 -5.23
C ARG A 359 -7.64 9.24 -4.21
N LEU A 360 -7.68 7.97 -3.80
CA LEU A 360 -6.62 7.33 -3.02
C LEU A 360 -5.84 6.39 -3.93
N TRP A 361 -4.53 6.52 -3.96
CA TRP A 361 -3.62 5.57 -4.56
C TRP A 361 -2.98 4.74 -3.44
N ALA A 362 -3.30 3.45 -3.43
CA ALA A 362 -2.79 2.47 -2.48
C ALA A 362 -1.83 1.53 -3.18
N PHE A 363 -0.66 1.27 -2.60
CA PHE A 363 0.34 0.38 -3.18
C PHE A 363 1.28 -0.23 -2.13
N GLY A 364 1.91 -1.34 -2.50
CA GLY A 364 2.92 -2.03 -1.70
C GLY A 364 3.20 -3.44 -2.19
N PHE A 365 4.18 -4.10 -1.59
CA PHE A 365 4.48 -5.50 -1.89
C PHE A 365 3.70 -6.46 -0.99
N ASP A 366 3.11 -7.47 -1.59
CA ASP A 366 2.68 -8.67 -0.88
C ASP A 366 3.91 -9.53 -0.57
N MET A 367 4.14 -9.77 0.72
CA MET A 367 5.29 -10.52 1.21
C MET A 367 4.86 -11.84 1.86
N ASP A 368 5.50 -12.93 1.46
CA ASP A 368 5.44 -14.19 2.19
C ASP A 368 6.75 -14.43 2.90
N ASN A 369 6.77 -14.22 4.21
CA ASN A 369 7.98 -14.21 5.02
C ASN A 369 9.03 -13.22 4.48
N MET A 370 10.07 -13.71 3.82
CA MET A 370 11.18 -12.93 3.28
C MET A 370 11.12 -12.74 1.77
N LYS A 371 10.02 -13.16 1.11
CA LYS A 371 9.89 -13.16 -0.35
C LYS A 371 8.77 -12.24 -0.79
N ALA A 372 9.06 -11.37 -1.74
CA ALA A 372 8.02 -10.64 -2.45
C ALA A 372 7.29 -11.60 -3.41
N ARG A 373 5.96 -11.68 -3.30
CA ARG A 373 5.12 -12.42 -4.24
C ARG A 373 4.73 -11.55 -5.42
N CYS A 374 4.23 -10.35 -5.16
CA CYS A 374 3.99 -9.37 -6.21
C CYS A 374 3.87 -7.95 -5.64
N TRP A 375 3.91 -6.97 -6.53
CA TRP A 375 3.51 -5.60 -6.28
C TRP A 375 2.03 -5.45 -6.55
N TYR A 376 1.30 -4.84 -5.61
CA TYR A 376 -0.09 -4.44 -5.79
C TYR A 376 -0.22 -2.93 -5.77
N GLU A 377 -1.09 -2.43 -6.65
CA GLU A 377 -1.54 -1.05 -6.61
C GLU A 377 -3.03 -0.94 -6.99
N ALA A 378 -3.71 0.04 -6.43
CA ALA A 378 -5.10 0.35 -6.74
C ALA A 378 -5.34 1.85 -6.55
N THR A 379 -6.17 2.42 -7.41
CA THR A 379 -6.64 3.80 -7.26
C THR A 379 -8.15 3.78 -7.05
N VAL A 380 -8.59 4.25 -5.89
CA VAL A 380 -9.99 4.22 -5.48
C VAL A 380 -10.54 5.63 -5.29
N PRO A 381 -11.83 5.89 -5.52
CA PRO A 381 -12.41 7.21 -5.31
C PRO A 381 -12.37 7.62 -3.83
N LEU A 382 -12.12 8.89 -3.58
CA LEU A 382 -12.24 9.51 -2.27
C LEU A 382 -13.27 10.64 -2.34
N TYR A 383 -14.26 10.58 -1.47
CA TYR A 383 -15.32 11.58 -1.41
C TYR A 383 -15.12 12.47 -0.18
N SER A 384 -15.23 13.80 -0.37
CA SER A 384 -15.25 14.72 0.75
C SER A 384 -16.56 14.54 1.55
N LEU A 385 -16.44 14.49 2.87
CA LEU A 385 -17.58 14.47 3.79
C LEU A 385 -17.69 15.77 4.60
N ALA A 386 -16.97 16.81 4.18
CA ALA A 386 -16.95 18.10 4.88
C ALA A 386 -18.33 18.79 4.93
N ASP A 387 -19.23 18.44 3.99
CA ASP A 387 -20.59 18.96 3.94
C ASP A 387 -21.62 18.08 4.69
N CYS A 388 -21.16 16.96 5.27
CA CYS A 388 -22.00 16.06 6.06
C CYS A 388 -21.77 16.32 7.56
N ASP A 389 -22.84 16.36 8.34
CA ASP A 389 -22.72 16.42 9.79
C ASP A 389 -22.16 15.12 10.39
N ALA A 390 -21.84 15.14 11.68
CA ALA A 390 -21.25 14.00 12.37
C ALA A 390 -22.17 12.76 12.40
N ALA A 391 -23.49 12.97 12.45
CA ALA A 391 -24.48 11.88 12.46
C ALA A 391 -24.52 11.20 11.10
N ALA A 392 -24.59 11.99 10.00
CA ALA A 392 -24.55 11.49 8.64
C ALA A 392 -23.23 10.75 8.32
N GLN A 393 -22.09 11.28 8.79
CA GLN A 393 -20.79 10.61 8.65
C GLN A 393 -20.75 9.28 9.41
N LYS A 394 -21.34 9.21 10.61
CA LYS A 394 -21.42 7.96 11.38
C LYS A 394 -22.30 6.94 10.67
N ALA A 395 -23.51 7.33 10.26
CA ALA A 395 -24.42 6.47 9.53
C ALA A 395 -23.79 5.91 8.24
N LEU A 396 -23.09 6.76 7.49
CA LEU A 396 -22.35 6.33 6.30
C LEU A 396 -21.29 5.25 6.61
N ARG A 397 -20.54 5.40 7.72
CA ARG A 397 -19.55 4.38 8.11
C ARG A 397 -20.21 3.06 8.48
N GLU A 398 -21.36 3.09 9.15
CA GLU A 398 -22.15 1.91 9.53
C GLU A 398 -22.68 1.21 8.26
N ASP A 399 -23.35 1.96 7.37
CA ASP A 399 -23.87 1.43 6.10
C ASP A 399 -22.78 0.76 5.26
N VAL A 400 -21.65 1.44 5.05
CA VAL A 400 -20.52 0.90 4.28
C VAL A 400 -19.91 -0.32 4.98
N GLY A 401 -19.83 -0.32 6.30
CA GLY A 401 -19.39 -1.46 7.10
C GLY A 401 -20.25 -2.70 6.85
N ASP A 402 -21.58 -2.55 6.87
CA ASP A 402 -22.52 -3.62 6.62
C ASP A 402 -22.46 -4.13 5.17
N TRP A 403 -22.30 -3.23 4.18
CA TRP A 403 -22.13 -3.63 2.79
C TRP A 403 -20.86 -4.47 2.58
N LEU A 404 -19.75 -4.07 3.20
CA LEU A 404 -18.49 -4.80 3.13
C LEU A 404 -18.58 -6.16 3.84
N ALA A 405 -19.20 -6.21 5.03
CA ALA A 405 -19.43 -7.47 5.75
C ALA A 405 -20.29 -8.45 4.96
N GLY A 406 -21.35 -7.96 4.31
CA GLY A 406 -22.17 -8.76 3.41
C GLY A 406 -21.40 -9.29 2.20
N ALA A 407 -20.55 -8.44 1.58
CA ALA A 407 -19.71 -8.85 0.46
C ALA A 407 -18.66 -9.90 0.87
N GLU A 408 -17.99 -9.72 2.01
CA GLU A 408 -17.04 -10.71 2.57
C GLU A 408 -17.72 -12.05 2.83
N GLN A 409 -18.92 -12.04 3.40
CA GLN A 409 -19.68 -13.26 3.66
C GLN A 409 -20.09 -13.98 2.36
N ALA A 410 -20.56 -13.23 1.34
CA ALA A 410 -20.93 -13.79 0.05
C ALA A 410 -19.71 -14.36 -0.70
N GLY A 411 -18.58 -13.64 -0.71
CA GLY A 411 -17.31 -14.10 -1.28
C GLY A 411 -16.82 -15.39 -0.60
N SER A 412 -16.89 -15.45 0.74
CA SER A 412 -16.55 -16.65 1.50
C SER A 412 -17.40 -17.86 1.11
N TYR A 413 -18.71 -17.67 0.90
CA TYR A 413 -19.58 -18.74 0.43
C TYR A 413 -19.24 -19.21 -0.98
N LEU A 414 -18.91 -18.27 -1.89
CA LEU A 414 -18.47 -18.61 -3.24
C LEU A 414 -17.19 -19.43 -3.21
N ARG A 415 -16.18 -18.97 -2.45
CA ARG A 415 -14.90 -19.68 -2.32
C ARG A 415 -15.07 -21.10 -1.77
N GLY A 416 -15.87 -21.25 -0.71
CA GLY A 416 -16.21 -22.57 -0.15
C GLY A 416 -16.88 -23.48 -1.19
N ALA A 417 -17.87 -22.96 -1.89
CA ALA A 417 -18.61 -23.75 -2.90
C ALA A 417 -17.73 -24.18 -4.08
N VAL A 418 -16.85 -23.30 -4.60
CA VAL A 418 -15.92 -23.66 -5.68
C VAL A 418 -14.94 -24.73 -5.21
N LYS A 419 -14.41 -24.58 -4.00
CA LYS A 419 -13.52 -25.57 -3.37
C LYS A 419 -14.21 -26.93 -3.25
N ASP A 420 -15.44 -26.96 -2.74
CA ASP A 420 -16.20 -28.20 -2.58
C ASP A 420 -16.54 -28.84 -3.95
N ALA A 421 -16.84 -28.02 -4.96
CA ALA A 421 -17.11 -28.50 -6.31
C ALA A 421 -15.90 -29.18 -6.96
N TRP A 422 -14.72 -28.62 -6.78
CA TRP A 422 -13.51 -29.10 -7.45
C TRP A 422 -12.81 -30.25 -6.72
N PHE A 423 -12.71 -30.17 -5.40
CA PHE A 423 -11.79 -31.02 -4.64
C PHE A 423 -12.44 -31.87 -3.54
N GLY A 424 -13.65 -31.49 -3.09
CA GLY A 424 -14.16 -31.99 -1.82
C GLY A 424 -13.55 -31.25 -0.62
N GLY A 425 -14.08 -31.44 0.59
CA GLY A 425 -13.87 -30.56 1.75
C GLY A 425 -12.44 -30.29 2.24
N ASP A 426 -11.45 -31.16 1.92
CA ASP A 426 -10.12 -31.12 2.53
C ASP A 426 -9.03 -30.47 1.66
N ALA A 427 -9.38 -29.86 0.54
CA ALA A 427 -8.40 -29.25 -0.35
C ALA A 427 -7.67 -28.06 0.31
N ARG A 428 -6.36 -28.08 0.23
CA ARG A 428 -5.48 -26.98 0.63
C ARG A 428 -4.91 -26.34 -0.63
N GLY A 429 -4.69 -25.02 -0.61
CA GLY A 429 -4.12 -24.29 -1.72
C GLY A 429 -4.48 -22.82 -1.66
N ASP A 430 -3.96 -22.06 -2.61
CA ASP A 430 -4.31 -20.66 -2.80
C ASP A 430 -5.58 -20.55 -3.66
N PHE A 431 -6.62 -19.94 -3.11
CA PHE A 431 -7.90 -19.68 -3.75
C PHE A 431 -8.15 -18.18 -3.94
N GLY A 432 -7.12 -17.35 -3.80
CA GLY A 432 -7.20 -15.88 -3.91
C GLY A 432 -7.77 -15.41 -5.25
N PHE A 433 -7.61 -16.18 -6.33
CA PHE A 433 -8.18 -15.86 -7.64
C PHE A 433 -9.73 -15.85 -7.63
N ILE A 434 -10.38 -16.64 -6.76
CA ILE A 434 -11.84 -16.65 -6.60
C ILE A 434 -12.29 -15.34 -5.95
N ASP A 435 -11.57 -14.93 -4.89
CA ASP A 435 -11.83 -13.68 -4.20
C ASP A 435 -11.59 -12.50 -5.15
N ALA A 436 -10.46 -12.49 -5.87
CA ALA A 436 -10.14 -11.46 -6.85
C ALA A 436 -11.24 -11.31 -7.92
N ALA A 437 -11.75 -12.42 -8.46
CA ALA A 437 -12.85 -12.40 -9.42
C ALA A 437 -14.14 -11.81 -8.82
N PHE A 438 -14.48 -12.18 -7.59
CA PHE A 438 -15.68 -11.69 -6.90
C PHE A 438 -15.57 -10.19 -6.58
N TRP A 439 -14.46 -9.76 -5.99
CA TRP A 439 -14.22 -8.37 -5.63
C TRP A 439 -14.20 -7.47 -6.87
N SER A 440 -13.49 -7.85 -7.92
CA SER A 440 -13.43 -7.09 -9.18
C SER A 440 -14.82 -6.93 -9.82
N ARG A 441 -15.64 -7.99 -9.81
CA ARG A 441 -16.96 -7.96 -10.45
C ARG A 441 -17.99 -7.14 -9.67
N THR A 442 -17.85 -7.06 -8.35
CA THR A 442 -18.75 -6.31 -7.46
C THR A 442 -18.31 -4.85 -7.25
N GLU A 443 -17.07 -4.50 -7.55
CA GLU A 443 -16.49 -3.17 -7.31
C GLU A 443 -17.26 -2.01 -7.97
N PRO A 444 -17.63 -2.04 -9.25
CA PRO A 444 -18.35 -0.93 -9.88
C PRO A 444 -19.73 -0.69 -9.23
N ILE A 445 -20.37 -1.77 -8.76
CA ILE A 445 -21.67 -1.69 -8.10
C ILE A 445 -21.52 -1.03 -6.72
N PHE A 446 -20.51 -1.45 -5.96
CA PHE A 446 -20.19 -0.86 -4.66
C PHE A 446 -19.95 0.65 -4.76
N TYR A 447 -19.11 1.09 -5.69
CA TYR A 447 -18.85 2.54 -5.85
C TYR A 447 -20.04 3.32 -6.38
N GLY A 448 -20.95 2.69 -7.12
CA GLY A 448 -22.24 3.28 -7.48
C GLY A 448 -23.09 3.56 -6.24
N LEU A 449 -23.29 2.53 -5.40
CA LEU A 449 -24.02 2.66 -4.13
C LEU A 449 -23.39 3.68 -3.19
N LEU A 450 -22.07 3.66 -3.05
CA LEU A 450 -21.34 4.59 -2.20
C LEU A 450 -21.52 6.03 -2.64
N ARG A 451 -21.39 6.30 -3.95
CA ARG A 451 -21.61 7.64 -4.52
C ARG A 451 -23.02 8.13 -4.22
N ASP A 452 -24.03 7.31 -4.50
CA ASP A 452 -25.43 7.69 -4.33
C ASP A 452 -25.77 7.91 -2.85
N ARG A 453 -25.20 7.12 -1.94
CA ARG A 453 -25.32 7.30 -0.50
C ARG A 453 -24.68 8.61 0.00
N ILE A 454 -23.52 8.97 -0.52
CA ILE A 454 -22.82 10.21 -0.16
C ILE A 454 -23.58 11.44 -0.68
N HIS A 455 -24.13 11.38 -1.90
CA HIS A 455 -24.98 12.43 -2.41
C HIS A 455 -26.22 12.64 -1.53
N ALA A 456 -26.91 11.57 -1.18
CA ALA A 456 -28.04 11.66 -0.25
C ALA A 456 -27.65 12.29 1.10
N ALA A 457 -26.50 11.89 1.68
CA ALA A 457 -26.02 12.46 2.94
C ALA A 457 -25.71 13.97 2.85
N ARG A 458 -25.18 14.46 1.72
CA ARG A 458 -24.91 15.87 1.51
C ARG A 458 -26.19 16.70 1.31
N ASP A 459 -27.19 16.13 0.67
CA ASP A 459 -28.47 16.77 0.40
C ASP A 459 -29.43 16.73 1.62
N GLY A 460 -28.97 16.20 2.76
CA GLY A 460 -29.78 16.04 3.97
C GLY A 460 -30.88 14.97 3.84
N GLY A 461 -30.76 14.08 2.84
CA GLY A 461 -31.68 12.97 2.62
C GLY A 461 -31.28 11.74 3.45
N GLU A 462 -32.26 11.01 3.96
CA GLU A 462 -32.10 9.68 4.52
C GLU A 462 -32.51 8.65 3.46
N PRO A 463 -31.57 7.96 2.81
CA PRO A 463 -31.92 6.88 1.89
C PRO A 463 -32.55 5.73 2.66
N ASP A 464 -33.44 4.98 2.01
CA ASP A 464 -33.95 3.73 2.56
C ASP A 464 -32.80 2.71 2.63
N ALA A 465 -32.18 2.62 3.83
CA ALA A 465 -31.05 1.74 4.09
C ALA A 465 -31.42 0.26 3.83
N ILE A 466 -32.67 -0.14 4.16
CA ILE A 466 -33.14 -1.51 3.95
C ILE A 466 -33.24 -1.80 2.45
N ALA A 467 -33.87 -0.91 1.66
CA ALA A 467 -33.98 -1.10 0.21
C ALA A 467 -32.61 -1.13 -0.46
N THR A 468 -31.67 -0.29 -0.02
CA THR A 468 -30.29 -0.27 -0.52
C THR A 468 -29.56 -1.60 -0.21
N CYS A 469 -29.65 -2.09 1.01
CA CYS A 469 -29.06 -3.38 1.41
C CYS A 469 -29.71 -4.57 0.69
N GLU A 470 -31.02 -4.56 0.45
CA GLU A 470 -31.70 -5.61 -0.36
C GLU A 470 -31.22 -5.59 -1.82
N ALA A 471 -31.09 -4.41 -2.43
CA ALA A 471 -30.55 -4.28 -3.78
C ALA A 471 -29.10 -4.79 -3.85
N TRP A 472 -28.28 -4.44 -2.87
CA TRP A 472 -26.90 -4.93 -2.77
C TRP A 472 -26.85 -6.45 -2.59
N LEU A 473 -27.67 -7.01 -1.68
CA LEU A 473 -27.81 -8.45 -1.48
C LEU A 473 -28.17 -9.18 -2.79
N ALA A 474 -29.11 -8.64 -3.56
CA ALA A 474 -29.49 -9.21 -4.84
C ALA A 474 -28.31 -9.26 -5.83
N LYS A 475 -27.49 -8.20 -5.86
CA LYS A 475 -26.27 -8.13 -6.71
C LYS A 475 -25.20 -9.11 -6.24
N LEU A 476 -24.92 -9.19 -4.94
CA LEU A 476 -23.98 -10.17 -4.38
C LEU A 476 -24.38 -11.60 -4.73
N LYS A 477 -25.66 -11.95 -4.56
CA LYS A 477 -26.21 -13.28 -4.90
C LYS A 477 -26.04 -13.59 -6.38
N SER A 478 -26.47 -12.67 -7.26
CA SER A 478 -26.41 -12.89 -8.70
C SER A 478 -24.96 -13.04 -9.18
N THR A 479 -24.04 -12.21 -8.67
CA THR A 479 -22.62 -12.26 -9.01
C THR A 479 -21.99 -13.57 -8.54
N ALA A 480 -22.21 -13.99 -7.29
CA ALA A 480 -21.64 -15.24 -6.77
C ALA A 480 -22.14 -16.47 -7.55
N LEU A 481 -23.44 -16.51 -7.87
CA LEU A 481 -24.00 -17.60 -8.67
C LEU A 481 -23.52 -17.62 -10.12
N TYR A 482 -23.36 -16.43 -10.72
CA TYR A 482 -22.80 -16.29 -12.07
C TYR A 482 -21.34 -16.77 -12.11
N LEU A 483 -20.49 -16.27 -11.22
CA LEU A 483 -19.10 -16.68 -11.14
C LEU A 483 -18.94 -18.17 -10.94
N PHE A 484 -19.72 -18.77 -10.02
CA PHE A 484 -19.70 -20.20 -9.80
C PHE A 484 -19.99 -20.99 -11.09
N ARG A 485 -21.10 -20.63 -11.81
CA ARG A 485 -21.58 -21.37 -12.96
C ARG A 485 -20.79 -21.16 -14.22
N ALA A 486 -20.45 -19.90 -14.52
CA ALA A 486 -19.96 -19.49 -15.83
C ALA A 486 -18.46 -19.31 -15.92
N GLU A 487 -17.80 -18.91 -14.84
CA GLU A 487 -16.37 -18.52 -14.90
C GLU A 487 -15.45 -19.46 -14.11
N LEU A 488 -15.89 -19.97 -12.97
CA LEU A 488 -15.03 -20.77 -12.10
C LEU A 488 -15.26 -22.28 -12.29
N VAL A 489 -16.41 -22.77 -11.92
CA VAL A 489 -16.70 -24.22 -12.01
C VAL A 489 -17.07 -24.63 -13.44
N GLY A 490 -17.84 -23.82 -14.16
CA GLY A 490 -18.30 -24.13 -15.52
C GLY A 490 -17.17 -24.25 -16.55
N THR A 491 -16.00 -23.61 -16.30
CA THR A 491 -14.81 -23.66 -17.17
C THR A 491 -13.72 -24.59 -16.64
N GLY A 492 -13.96 -25.28 -15.53
CA GLY A 492 -12.98 -26.19 -14.92
C GLY A 492 -12.74 -27.47 -15.75
N PRO A 493 -11.66 -28.19 -15.46
CA PRO A 493 -11.31 -29.42 -16.19
C PRO A 493 -12.42 -30.49 -16.06
N VAL A 494 -12.99 -30.87 -17.18
CA VAL A 494 -14.12 -31.84 -17.24
C VAL A 494 -13.75 -33.19 -16.60
N GLU A 495 -12.50 -33.62 -16.76
CA GLU A 495 -12.01 -34.90 -16.20
C GLU A 495 -12.00 -34.95 -14.65
N ARG A 496 -12.00 -33.78 -14.01
CA ARG A 496 -12.05 -33.66 -12.54
C ARG A 496 -13.44 -33.36 -11.99
N MET A 497 -14.41 -33.13 -12.85
CA MET A 497 -15.75 -32.76 -12.43
C MET A 497 -16.55 -33.99 -12.03
N ASN A 498 -17.04 -34.00 -10.79
CA ASN A 498 -18.07 -34.89 -10.34
C ASN A 498 -19.42 -34.15 -10.39
N PRO A 499 -20.36 -34.46 -11.33
CA PRO A 499 -21.59 -33.70 -11.48
C PRO A 499 -22.47 -33.65 -10.22
N ALA A 500 -22.52 -34.75 -9.46
CA ALA A 500 -23.27 -34.80 -8.20
C ALA A 500 -22.66 -33.85 -7.14
N ARG A 501 -21.33 -33.80 -7.04
CA ARG A 501 -20.64 -32.91 -6.13
C ARG A 501 -20.79 -31.44 -6.54
N VAL A 502 -20.70 -31.12 -7.83
CA VAL A 502 -20.93 -29.77 -8.36
C VAL A 502 -22.37 -29.32 -8.08
N ALA A 503 -23.36 -30.21 -8.30
CA ALA A 503 -24.75 -29.89 -8.01
C ALA A 503 -24.99 -29.66 -6.51
N ALA A 504 -24.39 -30.48 -5.64
CA ALA A 504 -24.47 -30.32 -4.19
C ALA A 504 -23.85 -29.00 -3.73
N ALA A 505 -22.65 -28.67 -4.22
CA ALA A 505 -21.97 -27.41 -3.91
C ALA A 505 -22.75 -26.18 -4.38
N HIS A 506 -23.34 -26.23 -5.59
CA HIS A 506 -24.21 -25.19 -6.09
C HIS A 506 -25.46 -24.98 -5.24
N ASN A 507 -26.15 -26.09 -4.83
CA ASN A 507 -27.31 -26.00 -3.98
C ASN A 507 -26.98 -25.45 -2.59
N GLN A 508 -25.81 -25.83 -2.03
CA GLN A 508 -25.33 -25.31 -0.77
C GLN A 508 -25.01 -23.81 -0.88
N LEU A 509 -24.37 -23.37 -1.97
CA LEU A 509 -24.13 -21.94 -2.25
C LEU A 509 -25.47 -21.18 -2.27
N LYS A 510 -26.47 -21.66 -3.01
CA LYS A 510 -27.80 -21.03 -3.04
C LYS A 510 -28.46 -20.97 -1.65
N ALA A 511 -28.34 -22.02 -0.87
CA ALA A 511 -28.89 -22.06 0.49
C ALA A 511 -28.17 -21.03 1.40
N ASN A 512 -26.84 -20.97 1.36
CA ASN A 512 -26.05 -20.03 2.13
C ASN A 512 -26.34 -18.57 1.76
N LEU A 513 -26.42 -18.27 0.45
CA LEU A 513 -26.72 -16.92 -0.04
C LEU A 513 -28.15 -16.46 0.31
N ASN A 514 -29.08 -17.38 0.55
CA ASN A 514 -30.43 -17.08 1.02
C ASN A 514 -30.61 -17.26 2.53
N GLY A 515 -29.54 -17.63 3.22
CA GLY A 515 -29.55 -17.87 4.66
C GLY A 515 -29.54 -16.62 5.52
N PRO A 516 -29.89 -16.76 6.81
CA PRO A 516 -29.99 -15.64 7.74
C PRO A 516 -28.64 -14.95 8.00
N LYS A 517 -27.53 -15.68 7.93
CA LYS A 517 -26.19 -15.11 8.22
C LYS A 517 -25.80 -13.97 7.26
N LEU A 518 -26.11 -14.11 5.95
CA LEU A 518 -25.82 -13.07 4.99
C LEU A 518 -26.72 -11.84 5.19
N ARG A 519 -27.99 -12.06 5.55
CA ARG A 519 -28.90 -10.96 5.88
C ARG A 519 -28.44 -10.21 7.15
N MET A 520 -28.03 -10.95 8.19
CA MET A 520 -27.47 -10.33 9.42
C MET A 520 -26.19 -9.53 9.14
N ALA A 521 -25.33 -10.02 8.26
CA ALA A 521 -24.11 -9.29 7.87
C ALA A 521 -24.40 -7.97 7.15
N LEU A 522 -25.57 -7.83 6.54
CA LEU A 522 -26.08 -6.62 5.89
C LEU A 522 -27.04 -5.81 6.78
N ALA A 523 -27.10 -6.09 8.08
CA ALA A 523 -28.06 -5.50 9.01
C ALA A 523 -29.53 -5.60 8.55
N LEU A 524 -29.88 -6.58 7.69
CA LEU A 524 -31.22 -6.80 7.20
C LEU A 524 -32.07 -7.64 8.17
N PRO A 525 -33.37 -7.38 8.27
CA PRO A 525 -34.28 -8.18 9.08
C PRO A 525 -34.23 -9.67 8.70
N VAL A 526 -34.21 -10.52 9.71
CA VAL A 526 -34.23 -11.98 9.55
C VAL A 526 -35.57 -12.53 10.08
N GLU A 527 -36.32 -13.24 9.24
CA GLU A 527 -37.49 -13.97 9.70
C GLU A 527 -37.05 -15.09 10.65
N VAL A 528 -37.40 -14.96 11.91
CA VAL A 528 -37.23 -16.03 12.90
C VAL A 528 -38.28 -17.13 12.58
N LYS A 529 -37.85 -18.20 11.91
CA LYS A 529 -38.73 -19.37 11.80
C LYS A 529 -39.02 -19.87 13.22
N PRO A 530 -40.32 -20.03 13.59
CA PRO A 530 -40.64 -20.56 14.91
C PRO A 530 -39.96 -21.93 15.07
N ALA A 531 -39.35 -22.14 16.22
CA ALA A 531 -38.72 -23.40 16.56
C ALA A 531 -39.72 -24.54 16.30
N LYS A 532 -39.31 -25.55 15.54
CA LYS A 532 -40.13 -26.77 15.39
C LYS A 532 -40.37 -27.32 16.78
N VAL A 533 -41.63 -27.25 17.25
CA VAL A 533 -42.07 -27.91 18.47
C VAL A 533 -41.67 -29.37 18.35
N ALA A 534 -40.84 -29.86 19.24
CA ALA A 534 -40.47 -31.27 19.31
C ALA A 534 -41.77 -32.05 19.46
N LYS A 535 -42.05 -32.93 18.51
CA LYS A 535 -43.19 -33.88 18.64
C LYS A 535 -42.85 -34.77 19.82
N ASP A 536 -43.67 -34.65 20.89
CA ASP A 536 -43.60 -35.53 22.03
C ASP A 536 -43.53 -37.00 21.57
N SER A 537 -42.52 -37.69 22.07
CA SER A 537 -42.35 -39.11 21.93
C SER A 537 -43.56 -39.83 22.55
N LYS A 538 -44.30 -40.56 21.74
CA LYS A 538 -45.39 -41.44 22.20
C LYS A 538 -44.92 -42.33 23.33
N GLN A 539 -45.53 -42.14 24.49
CA GLN A 539 -45.48 -43.10 25.59
C GLN A 539 -46.04 -44.43 25.12
N THR A 540 -45.24 -45.46 25.12
CA THR A 540 -45.66 -46.86 24.93
C THR A 540 -46.26 -47.34 26.27
N PRO A 541 -47.49 -47.90 26.30
CA PRO A 541 -48.07 -48.43 27.51
C PRO A 541 -47.33 -49.71 27.98
N ALA A 542 -46.97 -49.77 29.25
CA ALA A 542 -46.40 -50.95 29.86
C ALA A 542 -47.39 -52.11 29.83
N ALA A 543 -46.99 -53.22 29.18
CA ALA A 543 -47.73 -54.47 29.26
C ALA A 543 -47.50 -55.15 30.61
N THR A 544 -48.54 -55.25 31.41
CA THR A 544 -48.63 -56.12 32.58
C THR A 544 -48.77 -57.58 32.10
N LYS A 545 -47.90 -58.47 32.55
CA LYS A 545 -48.06 -59.94 32.48
C LYS A 545 -48.51 -60.48 33.81
N PRO A 546 -49.28 -61.53 33.79
CA PRO A 546 -49.90 -62.13 34.96
C PRO A 546 -49.00 -62.89 35.89
#